data_954ffbbd23482ce0aab59859de7e08fa
#
_entry.id   954ffbbd23482ce0aab59859de7e08fa
#
_cell.length_a   1.000
_cell.length_b   1.000
_cell.length_c   1.000
_cell.angle_alpha   90.00
_cell.angle_beta   90.00
_cell.angle_gamma   90.00
#
_symmetry.space_group_name_H-M   'P 1'
#
loop_
_entity.id
_entity.type
_entity.pdbx_description
1 polymer ?
#
loop_
_entity_poly.entity_id
_entity_poly.type
_entity_poly.pdbx_seq_one_letter_code
_entity_poly.pdbx_strand_id
1 'polypeptide(L)'
;MEKETAYKHELVVPNEDLPFKLFVFEGKEGNYVRDRHWHRSIEIFAVFEGSLTFILDEKKVPLKAGEFIIVNSNEVHSVFSPKPNLTIVLQIPMATFENYYSEERFVLFSHEPGVDDSQMMELIQNMYENYVKRACGYEFQVQSQFYMLMYLMITQYRINEVSEDMVKNHRKLNRLSSI
;
A
#
# COMPACT_ATOMS: atom_id res chain seq x y z
N MET A 1 -20.09 -4.86 27.04
CA MET A 1 -19.16 -3.72 26.84
C MET A 1 -18.01 -4.24 25.99
N GLU A 2 -18.12 -4.12 24.68
CA GLU A 2 -17.00 -4.39 23.77
C GLU A 2 -15.96 -3.30 23.99
N LYS A 3 -14.74 -3.68 24.35
CA LYS A 3 -13.61 -2.76 24.36
C LYS A 3 -13.37 -2.34 22.90
N GLU A 4 -13.73 -1.11 22.57
CA GLU A 4 -13.24 -0.45 21.35
C GLU A 4 -11.70 -0.49 21.41
N THR A 5 -11.11 -1.41 20.68
CA THR A 5 -9.67 -1.44 20.47
C THR A 5 -9.34 -0.28 19.53
N ALA A 6 -8.88 0.82 20.11
CA ALA A 6 -8.38 1.95 19.34
C ALA A 6 -7.13 1.50 18.56
N TYR A 7 -7.26 1.29 17.26
CA TYR A 7 -6.12 0.97 16.39
C TYR A 7 -5.21 2.18 16.24
N LYS A 8 -3.91 1.93 16.21
CA LYS A 8 -2.90 2.99 16.10
C LYS A 8 -2.96 3.66 14.74
N HIS A 9 -3.10 4.99 14.71
CA HIS A 9 -2.88 5.79 13.51
C HIS A 9 -1.39 5.91 13.23
N GLU A 10 -0.98 5.62 12.00
CA GLU A 10 0.38 5.86 11.52
C GLU A 10 0.43 7.13 10.69
N LEU A 11 1.31 8.06 11.07
CA LEU A 11 1.62 9.24 10.27
C LEU A 11 2.64 8.84 9.18
N VAL A 12 2.22 8.86 7.94
CA VAL A 12 3.07 8.59 6.78
C VAL A 12 3.71 9.89 6.31
N VAL A 13 5.05 9.92 6.31
CA VAL A 13 5.83 11.05 5.81
C VAL A 13 6.59 10.60 4.55
N PRO A 14 6.42 11.26 3.39
CA PRO A 14 7.16 10.98 2.18
C PRO A 14 8.69 11.07 2.40
N ASN A 15 9.47 10.45 1.51
CA ASN A 15 10.91 10.69 1.48
C ASN A 15 11.18 12.17 1.13
N GLU A 16 12.31 12.74 1.57
CA GLU A 16 12.63 14.16 1.37
C GLU A 16 12.61 14.59 -0.10
N ASP A 17 13.00 13.70 -0.99
CA ASP A 17 13.18 13.93 -2.42
C ASP A 17 12.08 13.32 -3.31
N LEU A 18 11.03 12.74 -2.72
CA LEU A 18 9.92 12.08 -3.44
C LEU A 18 8.55 12.56 -2.91
N PRO A 19 7.51 12.61 -3.75
CA PRO A 19 6.15 12.92 -3.31
C PRO A 19 5.43 11.74 -2.61
N PHE A 20 6.12 10.63 -2.37
CA PHE A 20 5.63 9.41 -1.72
C PHE A 20 6.73 8.81 -0.84
N LYS A 21 6.39 7.81 -0.03
CA LYS A 21 7.37 7.07 0.76
C LYS A 21 7.69 5.75 0.07
N LEU A 22 8.98 5.49 -0.09
CA LEU A 22 9.53 4.27 -0.70
C LEU A 22 10.60 3.70 0.21
N PHE A 23 10.44 2.46 0.65
CA PHE A 23 11.39 1.79 1.53
C PHE A 23 11.35 0.28 1.37
N VAL A 24 12.38 -0.39 1.87
CA VAL A 24 12.42 -1.85 1.98
C VAL A 24 12.07 -2.28 3.39
N PHE A 25 11.22 -3.27 3.47
CA PHE A 25 10.94 -4.05 4.67
C PHE A 25 11.67 -5.39 4.55
N GLU A 26 12.63 -5.61 5.44
CA GLU A 26 13.40 -6.85 5.50
C GLU A 26 13.08 -7.58 6.81
N GLY A 27 12.38 -8.69 6.73
CA GLY A 27 12.16 -9.55 7.87
C GLY A 27 13.35 -10.49 8.12
N LYS A 28 14.58 -9.93 8.28
CA LYS A 28 15.84 -10.71 8.31
C LYS A 28 15.87 -11.82 9.34
N GLU A 29 15.26 -11.61 10.50
CA GLU A 29 15.29 -12.57 11.62
C GLU A 29 14.03 -13.44 11.69
N GLY A 30 13.05 -13.20 10.85
CA GLY A 30 11.71 -13.78 10.99
C GLY A 30 10.97 -13.28 12.24
N ASN A 31 9.76 -13.81 12.48
CA ASN A 31 8.89 -13.44 13.62
C ASN A 31 8.62 -11.94 13.79
N TYR A 32 8.71 -11.17 12.73
CA TYR A 32 8.33 -9.76 12.75
C TYR A 32 6.80 -9.64 12.73
N VAL A 33 6.29 -8.81 13.63
CA VAL A 33 4.87 -8.45 13.70
C VAL A 33 4.75 -6.94 13.66
N ARG A 34 4.02 -6.43 12.66
CA ARG A 34 3.51 -5.06 12.68
C ARG A 34 2.09 -5.12 13.21
N ASP A 35 1.86 -4.51 14.37
CA ASP A 35 0.55 -4.48 15.02
C ASP A 35 -0.51 -3.82 14.14
N ARG A 36 -1.78 -4.08 14.45
CA ARG A 36 -2.92 -3.48 13.77
C ARG A 36 -2.85 -1.96 13.82
N HIS A 37 -2.83 -1.36 12.64
CA HIS A 37 -2.77 0.09 12.45
C HIS A 37 -3.53 0.49 11.19
N TRP A 38 -3.66 1.78 10.97
CA TRP A 38 -4.24 2.37 9.77
C TRP A 38 -3.56 3.71 9.46
N HIS A 39 -3.65 4.15 8.22
CA HIS A 39 -3.12 5.43 7.74
C HIS A 39 -3.97 5.98 6.61
N ARG A 40 -3.74 7.26 6.25
CA ARG A 40 -4.48 7.94 5.18
C ARG A 40 -3.84 7.81 3.79
N SER A 41 -2.84 6.98 3.65
CA SER A 41 -2.17 6.71 2.37
C SER A 41 -2.71 5.44 1.75
N ILE A 42 -2.59 5.32 0.42
CA ILE A 42 -2.62 4.02 -0.24
C ILE A 42 -1.25 3.39 -0.03
N GLU A 43 -1.22 2.11 0.32
CA GLU A 43 0.02 1.39 0.53
C GLU A 43 0.10 0.16 -0.37
N ILE A 44 1.28 -0.09 -0.93
CA ILE A 44 1.56 -1.27 -1.75
C ILE A 44 2.71 -2.02 -1.08
N PHE A 45 2.51 -3.30 -0.79
CA PHE A 45 3.54 -4.23 -0.37
C PHE A 45 3.83 -5.21 -1.50
N ALA A 46 5.01 -5.14 -2.10
CA ALA A 46 5.46 -6.01 -3.17
C ALA A 46 6.58 -6.93 -2.67
N VAL A 47 6.31 -8.24 -2.64
CA VAL A 47 7.25 -9.25 -2.09
C VAL A 47 8.17 -9.74 -3.20
N PHE A 48 9.48 -9.58 -3.01
CA PHE A 48 10.50 -10.02 -3.98
C PHE A 48 11.21 -11.30 -3.53
N GLU A 49 11.35 -11.52 -2.22
CA GLU A 49 11.93 -12.75 -1.67
C GLU A 49 11.13 -13.20 -0.45
N GLY A 50 11.05 -14.52 -0.26
CA GLY A 50 10.37 -15.11 0.88
C GLY A 50 8.85 -14.97 0.85
N SER A 51 8.26 -14.76 2.02
CA SER A 51 6.81 -14.64 2.19
C SER A 51 6.44 -13.90 3.46
N LEU A 52 5.25 -13.31 3.47
CA LEU A 52 4.63 -12.72 4.64
C LEU A 52 3.11 -12.95 4.63
N THR A 53 2.45 -12.65 5.73
CA THR A 53 0.99 -12.74 5.83
C THR A 53 0.43 -11.38 6.25
N PHE A 54 -0.44 -10.84 5.43
CA PHE A 54 -1.28 -9.70 5.78
C PHE A 54 -2.52 -10.15 6.54
N ILE A 55 -3.01 -9.29 7.42
CA ILE A 55 -4.33 -9.40 8.03
C ILE A 55 -5.05 -8.11 7.70
N LEU A 56 -6.05 -8.21 6.82
CA LEU A 56 -6.94 -7.14 6.43
C LEU A 56 -8.34 -7.45 6.94
N ASP A 57 -8.91 -6.57 7.75
CA ASP A 57 -10.27 -6.76 8.29
C ASP A 57 -10.51 -8.21 8.77
N GLU A 58 -9.57 -8.79 9.54
CA GLU A 58 -9.56 -10.16 10.07
C GLU A 58 -9.29 -11.27 9.05
N LYS A 59 -9.23 -10.97 7.76
CA LYS A 59 -8.86 -11.95 6.72
C LYS A 59 -7.34 -12.07 6.63
N LYS A 60 -6.85 -13.31 6.65
CA LYS A 60 -5.44 -13.61 6.39
C LYS A 60 -5.21 -13.68 4.89
N VAL A 61 -4.27 -12.88 4.41
CA VAL A 61 -3.83 -12.85 3.01
C VAL A 61 -2.35 -13.22 2.98
N PRO A 62 -2.01 -14.47 2.66
CA PRO A 62 -0.61 -14.85 2.49
C PRO A 62 -0.09 -14.26 1.18
N LEU A 63 1.14 -13.73 1.23
CA LEU A 63 1.88 -13.24 0.06
C LEU A 63 3.22 -13.94 -0.03
N LYS A 64 3.64 -14.26 -1.24
CA LYS A 64 4.94 -14.84 -1.57
C LYS A 64 5.67 -14.01 -2.61
N ALA A 65 6.92 -14.34 -2.87
CA ALA A 65 7.71 -13.70 -3.91
C ALA A 65 6.98 -13.66 -5.27
N GLY A 66 6.98 -12.49 -5.90
CA GLY A 66 6.26 -12.20 -7.14
C GLY A 66 4.83 -11.68 -6.96
N GLU A 67 4.37 -11.54 -5.72
CA GLU A 67 3.02 -11.05 -5.41
C GLU A 67 3.06 -9.69 -4.68
N PHE A 68 1.99 -8.92 -4.82
CA PHE A 68 1.80 -7.70 -4.05
C PHE A 68 0.37 -7.58 -3.52
N ILE A 69 0.16 -6.64 -2.62
CA ILE A 69 -1.16 -6.26 -2.12
C ILE A 69 -1.28 -4.73 -2.10
N ILE A 70 -2.48 -4.23 -2.38
CA ILE A 70 -2.84 -2.83 -2.20
C ILE A 70 -3.68 -2.70 -0.95
N VAL A 71 -3.25 -1.86 -0.01
CA VAL A 71 -4.00 -1.48 1.19
C VAL A 71 -4.56 -0.09 0.96
N ASN A 72 -5.89 0.03 1.06
CA ASN A 72 -6.56 1.31 0.85
C ASN A 72 -6.40 2.24 2.05
N SER A 73 -6.59 3.54 1.80
CA SER A 73 -6.63 4.54 2.86
C SER A 73 -7.66 4.16 3.94
N ASN A 74 -7.27 4.33 5.21
CA ASN A 74 -8.06 4.00 6.39
C ASN A 74 -8.39 2.50 6.60
N GLU A 75 -7.83 1.61 5.80
CA GLU A 75 -8.00 0.18 5.96
C GLU A 75 -7.12 -0.33 7.11
N VAL A 76 -7.75 -0.97 8.12
CA VAL A 76 -7.02 -1.52 9.27
C VAL A 76 -6.30 -2.79 8.86
N HIS A 77 -5.00 -2.81 9.04
CA HIS A 77 -4.18 -3.94 8.65
C HIS A 77 -3.06 -4.22 9.65
N SER A 78 -2.52 -5.42 9.55
CA SER A 78 -1.30 -5.86 10.24
C SER A 78 -0.50 -6.80 9.37
N VAL A 79 0.79 -6.91 9.67
CA VAL A 79 1.71 -7.76 8.91
C VAL A 79 2.38 -8.73 9.86
N PHE A 80 2.41 -10.00 9.47
CA PHE A 80 3.14 -11.05 10.15
C PHE A 80 4.14 -11.69 9.19
N SER A 81 5.41 -11.64 9.54
CA SER A 81 6.50 -12.24 8.77
C SER A 81 7.21 -13.31 9.60
N PRO A 82 6.82 -14.59 9.48
CA PRO A 82 7.42 -15.67 10.25
C PRO A 82 8.81 -16.07 9.74
N LYS A 83 9.16 -15.66 8.54
CA LYS A 83 10.43 -15.98 7.86
C LYS A 83 11.04 -14.72 7.24
N PRO A 84 12.35 -14.73 6.96
CA PRO A 84 12.99 -13.66 6.21
C PRO A 84 12.26 -13.39 4.90
N ASN A 85 12.17 -12.10 4.53
CA ASN A 85 11.59 -11.67 3.25
C ASN A 85 12.28 -10.37 2.79
N LEU A 86 12.15 -10.09 1.52
CA LEU A 86 12.48 -8.80 0.92
C LEU A 86 11.21 -8.24 0.30
N THR A 87 10.70 -7.16 0.88
CA THR A 87 9.47 -6.52 0.46
C THR A 87 9.70 -5.04 0.23
N ILE A 88 9.38 -4.54 -0.96
CA ILE A 88 9.38 -3.11 -1.26
C ILE A 88 8.02 -2.56 -0.90
N VAL A 89 8.01 -1.44 -0.17
CA VAL A 89 6.79 -0.79 0.32
C VAL A 89 6.71 0.62 -0.24
N LEU A 90 5.56 0.94 -0.84
CA LEU A 90 5.20 2.30 -1.24
C LEU A 90 4.02 2.77 -0.40
N GLN A 91 4.13 3.99 0.15
CA GLN A 91 3.02 4.67 0.81
C GLN A 91 2.75 5.98 0.05
N ILE A 92 1.58 6.06 -0.58
CA ILE A 92 1.21 7.11 -1.53
C ILE A 92 0.14 8.00 -0.90
N PRO A 93 0.40 9.30 -0.70
CA PRO A 93 -0.58 10.21 -0.13
C PRO A 93 -1.87 10.23 -0.94
N MET A 94 -3.03 10.24 -0.28
CA MET A 94 -4.34 10.29 -0.96
C MET A 94 -4.49 11.49 -1.89
N ALA A 95 -3.87 12.63 -1.58
CA ALA A 95 -3.90 13.81 -2.44
C ALA A 95 -3.39 13.55 -3.88
N THR A 96 -2.53 12.54 -4.06
CA THR A 96 -2.05 12.10 -5.39
C THR A 96 -3.20 11.69 -6.32
N PHE A 97 -4.30 11.23 -5.74
CA PHE A 97 -5.47 10.70 -6.47
C PHE A 97 -6.67 11.65 -6.50
N GLU A 98 -6.52 12.91 -6.12
CA GLU A 98 -7.66 13.85 -5.93
C GLU A 98 -8.54 13.99 -7.17
N ASN A 99 -7.96 13.95 -8.39
CA ASN A 99 -8.70 14.03 -9.66
C ASN A 99 -9.54 12.78 -9.97
N TYR A 100 -9.38 11.71 -9.18
CA TYR A 100 -10.06 10.43 -9.36
C TYR A 100 -11.00 10.10 -8.20
N TYR A 101 -11.21 11.04 -7.30
CA TYR A 101 -12.14 10.85 -6.18
C TYR A 101 -13.57 10.67 -6.67
N SER A 102 -14.29 9.78 -6.02
CA SER A 102 -15.75 9.73 -6.10
C SER A 102 -16.37 10.98 -5.47
N GLU A 103 -17.69 11.13 -5.60
CA GLU A 103 -18.47 12.18 -4.91
C GLU A 103 -18.22 12.18 -3.38
N GLU A 104 -17.92 11.02 -2.82
CA GLU A 104 -17.61 10.80 -1.40
C GLU A 104 -16.15 11.15 -1.03
N ARG A 105 -15.38 11.69 -1.95
CA ARG A 105 -13.97 12.09 -1.81
C ARG A 105 -13.00 10.98 -1.43
N PHE A 106 -13.16 9.81 -2.02
CA PHE A 106 -12.19 8.72 -1.91
C PHE A 106 -12.03 7.96 -3.24
N VAL A 107 -10.95 7.21 -3.34
CA VAL A 107 -10.70 6.24 -4.41
C VAL A 107 -10.34 4.92 -3.74
N LEU A 108 -10.82 3.82 -4.30
CA LEU A 108 -10.51 2.47 -3.84
C LEU A 108 -9.85 1.67 -4.96
N PHE A 109 -8.96 0.81 -4.54
CA PHE A 109 -8.26 -0.13 -5.40
C PHE A 109 -8.51 -1.56 -4.91
N SER A 110 -8.57 -2.47 -5.86
CA SER A 110 -8.66 -3.90 -5.60
C SER A 110 -7.61 -4.61 -6.42
N HIS A 111 -7.10 -5.70 -5.88
CA HIS A 111 -6.20 -6.59 -6.56
C HIS A 111 -6.73 -8.03 -6.41
N GLU A 112 -6.99 -8.69 -7.52
CA GLU A 112 -7.44 -10.08 -7.53
C GLU A 112 -6.23 -11.01 -7.72
N PRO A 113 -6.04 -12.02 -6.86
CA PRO A 113 -4.97 -13.00 -7.04
C PRO A 113 -5.08 -13.72 -8.38
N GLY A 114 -3.95 -13.90 -9.06
CA GLY A 114 -3.88 -14.62 -10.33
C GLY A 114 -3.97 -13.76 -11.59
N VAL A 115 -4.02 -12.45 -11.46
CA VAL A 115 -3.79 -11.51 -12.57
C VAL A 115 -2.27 -11.48 -12.86
N ASP A 116 -1.90 -11.23 -14.11
CA ASP A 116 -0.48 -11.02 -14.45
C ASP A 116 -0.02 -9.64 -13.96
N ASP A 117 0.66 -9.66 -12.84
CA ASP A 117 1.17 -8.48 -12.14
C ASP A 117 2.64 -8.17 -12.47
N SER A 118 3.23 -8.86 -13.42
CA SER A 118 4.66 -8.76 -13.74
C SER A 118 5.08 -7.32 -14.04
N GLN A 119 4.28 -6.57 -14.78
CA GLN A 119 4.56 -5.18 -15.10
C GLN A 119 4.60 -4.29 -13.84
N MET A 120 3.67 -4.49 -12.92
CA MET A 120 3.63 -3.74 -11.66
C MET A 120 4.84 -4.07 -10.79
N MET A 121 5.16 -5.36 -10.65
CA MET A 121 6.30 -5.83 -9.87
C MET A 121 7.63 -5.31 -10.43
N GLU A 122 7.85 -5.41 -11.76
CA GLU A 122 9.04 -4.89 -12.44
C GLU A 122 9.18 -3.38 -12.23
N LEU A 123 8.10 -2.64 -12.35
CA LEU A 123 8.09 -1.19 -12.17
C LEU A 123 8.48 -0.79 -10.74
N ILE A 124 7.95 -1.47 -9.73
CA ILE A 124 8.26 -1.21 -8.32
C ILE A 124 9.73 -1.54 -8.04
N GLN A 125 10.24 -2.66 -8.56
CA GLN A 125 11.64 -3.03 -8.42
C GLN A 125 12.57 -1.98 -9.03
N ASN A 126 12.31 -1.59 -10.27
CA ASN A 126 13.09 -0.59 -11.00
C ASN A 126 13.09 0.78 -10.29
N MET A 127 11.94 1.20 -9.74
CA MET A 127 11.85 2.43 -8.94
C MET A 127 12.79 2.38 -7.73
N TYR A 128 12.76 1.28 -6.99
CA TYR A 128 13.59 1.13 -5.81
C TYR A 128 15.08 1.07 -6.17
N GLU A 129 15.47 0.31 -7.18
CA GLU A 129 16.86 0.20 -7.64
C GLU A 129 17.42 1.57 -8.07
N ASN A 130 16.65 2.35 -8.84
CA ASN A 130 17.04 3.70 -9.25
C ASN A 130 17.14 4.65 -8.05
N TYR A 131 16.21 4.55 -7.10
CA TYR A 131 16.24 5.35 -5.88
C TYR A 131 17.47 5.07 -5.02
N VAL A 132 17.85 3.81 -4.85
CA VAL A 132 19.04 3.42 -4.08
C VAL A 132 20.33 3.79 -4.79
N LYS A 133 20.38 3.59 -6.11
CA LYS A 133 21.57 3.87 -6.92
C LYS A 133 21.92 5.37 -7.00
N ARG A 134 20.94 6.25 -6.94
CA ARG A 134 21.08 7.71 -6.97
C ARG A 134 21.99 8.23 -8.09
N ALA A 135 21.87 7.63 -9.30
CA ALA A 135 22.59 8.14 -10.49
C ALA A 135 22.11 9.56 -10.83
N CYS A 136 22.89 10.30 -11.63
CA CYS A 136 22.49 11.64 -12.07
C CYS A 136 21.09 11.59 -12.73
N GLY A 137 20.15 12.42 -12.22
CA GLY A 137 18.77 12.48 -12.71
C GLY A 137 17.86 11.37 -12.19
N TYR A 138 18.25 10.62 -11.16
CA TYR A 138 17.44 9.53 -10.59
C TYR A 138 16.07 10.00 -10.14
N GLU A 139 15.93 11.23 -9.63
CA GLU A 139 14.68 11.81 -9.17
C GLU A 139 13.64 11.83 -10.30
N PHE A 140 14.07 12.25 -11.51
CA PHE A 140 13.19 12.28 -12.68
C PHE A 140 12.85 10.86 -13.16
N GLN A 141 13.81 9.94 -13.08
CA GLN A 141 13.59 8.55 -13.47
C GLN A 141 12.61 7.87 -12.52
N VAL A 142 12.80 8.00 -11.21
CA VAL A 142 11.90 7.44 -10.19
C VAL A 142 10.50 8.06 -10.30
N GLN A 143 10.39 9.37 -10.52
CA GLN A 143 9.10 10.02 -10.69
C GLN A 143 8.38 9.61 -11.98
N SER A 144 9.10 9.42 -13.09
CA SER A 144 8.49 8.93 -14.34
C SER A 144 7.92 7.52 -14.17
N GLN A 145 8.63 6.64 -13.46
CA GLN A 145 8.16 5.30 -13.10
C GLN A 145 6.97 5.35 -12.13
N PHE A 146 6.99 6.28 -11.19
CA PHE A 146 5.87 6.52 -10.28
C PHE A 146 4.61 6.94 -11.03
N TYR A 147 4.70 7.86 -12.00
CA TYR A 147 3.53 8.23 -12.81
C TYR A 147 3.01 7.07 -13.66
N MET A 148 3.90 6.20 -14.15
CA MET A 148 3.47 4.97 -14.84
C MET A 148 2.74 4.04 -13.87
N LEU A 149 3.23 3.89 -12.64
CA LEU A 149 2.56 3.11 -11.58
C LEU A 149 1.17 3.69 -11.28
N MET A 150 1.05 5.02 -11.16
CA MET A 150 -0.26 5.68 -10.99
C MET A 150 -1.22 5.39 -12.15
N TYR A 151 -0.71 5.42 -13.39
CA TYR A 151 -1.50 5.08 -14.56
C TYR A 151 -2.03 3.64 -14.49
N LEU A 152 -1.17 2.67 -14.13
CA LEU A 152 -1.59 1.28 -13.95
C LEU A 152 -2.62 1.13 -12.84
N MET A 153 -2.40 1.77 -11.70
CA MET A 153 -3.36 1.73 -10.58
C MET A 153 -4.74 2.23 -11.00
N ILE A 154 -4.82 3.36 -11.70
CA ILE A 154 -6.09 3.94 -12.11
C ILE A 154 -6.77 3.12 -13.20
N THR A 155 -6.01 2.54 -14.15
CA THR A 155 -6.58 1.85 -15.30
C THR A 155 -6.87 0.38 -15.06
N GLN A 156 -6.14 -0.28 -14.17
CA GLN A 156 -6.23 -1.72 -13.98
C GLN A 156 -6.77 -2.14 -12.60
N TYR A 157 -6.51 -1.36 -11.56
CA TYR A 157 -6.81 -1.73 -10.17
C TYR A 157 -7.89 -0.89 -9.50
N ARG A 158 -8.32 0.21 -10.11
CA ARG A 158 -9.36 1.07 -9.55
C ARG A 158 -10.71 0.37 -9.55
N ILE A 159 -11.41 0.44 -8.42
CA ILE A 159 -12.81 0.02 -8.30
C ILE A 159 -13.69 1.15 -8.84
N ASN A 160 -14.38 0.90 -9.95
CA ASN A 160 -15.25 1.90 -10.59
C ASN A 160 -16.65 1.94 -9.98
N GLU A 161 -17.16 0.79 -9.53
CA GLU A 161 -18.48 0.67 -8.88
C GLU A 161 -18.28 0.41 -7.38
N VAL A 162 -18.51 1.43 -6.58
CA VAL A 162 -18.38 1.33 -5.13
C VAL A 162 -19.73 0.98 -4.52
N SER A 163 -19.82 -0.16 -3.84
CA SER A 163 -21.05 -0.59 -3.17
C SER A 163 -21.35 0.30 -1.95
N GLU A 164 -22.64 0.38 -1.56
CA GLU A 164 -23.04 1.12 -0.35
C GLU A 164 -22.33 0.63 0.92
N ASP A 165 -21.99 -0.64 1.00
CA ASP A 165 -21.29 -1.20 2.16
C ASP A 165 -19.82 -0.76 2.20
N MET A 166 -19.16 -0.64 1.06
CA MET A 166 -17.80 -0.07 0.97
C MET A 166 -17.80 1.39 1.41
N VAL A 167 -18.80 2.18 0.98
CA VAL A 167 -18.99 3.58 1.42
C VAL A 167 -19.19 3.66 2.93
N LYS A 168 -20.07 2.81 3.49
CA LYS A 168 -20.34 2.79 4.94
C LYS A 168 -19.10 2.44 5.75
N ASN A 169 -18.34 1.44 5.31
CA ASN A 169 -17.09 1.04 5.99
C ASN A 169 -16.07 2.17 5.97
N HIS A 170 -15.86 2.79 4.82
CA HIS A 170 -14.93 3.93 4.69
C HIS A 170 -15.37 5.13 5.57
N ARG A 171 -16.65 5.46 5.61
CA ARG A 171 -17.21 6.52 6.47
C ARG A 171 -17.04 6.21 7.97
N LYS A 172 -17.22 4.95 8.37
CA LYS A 172 -17.03 4.53 9.76
C LYS A 172 -15.59 4.76 10.21
N LEU A 173 -14.62 4.39 9.38
CA LEU A 173 -13.19 4.59 9.65
C LEU A 173 -12.81 6.08 9.67
N ASN A 174 -13.35 6.89 8.76
CA ASN A 174 -13.15 8.35 8.76
C ASN A 174 -13.65 9.04 10.03
N ARG A 175 -14.75 8.58 10.62
CA ARG A 175 -15.25 9.12 11.89
C ARG A 175 -14.34 8.80 13.07
N LEU A 176 -13.71 7.62 13.08
CA LEU A 176 -12.72 7.23 14.09
C LEU A 176 -11.42 8.03 13.99
N SER A 177 -11.12 8.60 12.81
CA SER A 177 -9.92 9.39 12.53
C SER A 177 -10.08 10.89 12.86
N SER A 178 -11.27 11.33 13.25
CA SER A 178 -11.59 12.76 13.51
C SER A 178 -11.61 13.10 15.00
N ILE A 179 -11.20 12.16 15.85
CA ILE A 179 -10.98 12.32 17.29
C ILE A 179 -9.47 12.29 17.54
#